data_edfbfe735480a5ea2335220152d7cf79
#
_entry.id   edfbfe735480a5ea2335220152d7cf79
#
_cell.length_a   1.000
_cell.length_b   1.000
_cell.length_c   1.000
_cell.angle_alpha   90.00
_cell.angle_beta   90.00
_cell.angle_gamma   90.00
#
_symmetry.space_group_name_H-M   'P 1'
#
loop_
_entity.id
_entity.type
_entity.pdbx_description
1 polymer ?
#
loop_
_entity_poly.entity_id
_entity_poly.type
_entity_poly.pdbx_seq_one_letter_code
_entity_poly.pdbx_strand_id
1 'polypeptide(L)'
;MKHFQQILKDRGYYSGAIDGIIGSLSMTGAKRFVNDELFKRDWKQPQTEIIWLRLNKTFDNKFSDICLRFNNGIVDLILPCSTRPGNYWIYNPVTTGGITGTAVACEQQVINSHTFITSANWKSLWLGAPYFMQTGAVNIWRDGNKDANIDKNIKTNGFYGINFHRGGIGSSVDNWSAGCMVVPDLRWFEAIKVFKHNQLTNFTLLEI
;
A
#
# COMPACT_ATOMS: atom_id res chain seq x y z
N MET A 1 -4.72 9.22 -11.18
CA MET A 1 -3.61 10.18 -10.96
C MET A 1 -4.08 11.62 -10.78
N LYS A 2 -5.06 12.14 -11.56
CA LYS A 2 -5.59 13.52 -11.39
C LYS A 2 -6.01 13.84 -9.96
N HIS A 3 -6.73 12.92 -9.29
CA HIS A 3 -7.13 13.12 -7.89
C HIS A 3 -5.95 13.34 -6.95
N PHE A 4 -4.86 12.59 -7.12
CA PHE A 4 -3.66 12.79 -6.30
C PHE A 4 -2.97 14.12 -6.59
N GLN A 5 -2.86 14.54 -7.87
CA GLN A 5 -2.34 15.88 -8.21
C GLN A 5 -3.21 16.99 -7.58
N GLN A 6 -4.54 16.80 -7.54
CA GLN A 6 -5.44 17.74 -6.87
C GLN A 6 -5.15 17.81 -5.37
N ILE A 7 -5.01 16.67 -4.67
CA ILE A 7 -4.65 16.64 -3.24
C ILE A 7 -3.34 17.39 -2.99
N LEU A 8 -2.30 17.15 -3.81
CA LEU A 8 -1.03 17.85 -3.68
C LEU A 8 -1.17 19.36 -3.92
N LYS A 9 -2.01 19.77 -4.87
CA LYS A 9 -2.27 21.18 -5.19
C LYS A 9 -3.02 21.89 -4.08
N ASP A 10 -4.08 21.29 -3.56
CA ASP A 10 -4.91 21.86 -2.49
C ASP A 10 -4.11 22.03 -1.19
N ARG A 11 -3.09 21.19 -0.99
CA ARG A 11 -2.19 21.27 0.15
C ARG A 11 -0.92 22.08 -0.09
N GLY A 12 -0.78 22.74 -1.24
CA GLY A 12 0.35 23.62 -1.57
C GLY A 12 1.66 22.93 -1.99
N TYR A 13 1.61 21.62 -2.29
CA TYR A 13 2.79 20.86 -2.72
C TYR A 13 2.97 20.76 -4.23
N TYR A 14 1.98 21.16 -5.02
CA TYR A 14 1.99 21.05 -6.48
C TYR A 14 1.40 22.28 -7.14
N SER A 15 2.12 22.85 -8.10
CA SER A 15 1.69 24.07 -8.85
C SER A 15 1.37 23.79 -10.32
N GLY A 16 1.52 22.53 -10.77
CA GLY A 16 1.30 22.16 -12.18
C GLY A 16 -0.17 21.99 -12.55
N ALA A 17 -0.39 21.58 -13.80
CA ALA A 17 -1.71 21.22 -14.32
C ALA A 17 -2.22 19.89 -13.73
N ILE A 18 -3.52 19.77 -13.53
CA ILE A 18 -4.18 18.54 -13.10
C ILE A 18 -4.52 17.70 -14.35
N ASP A 19 -3.52 17.17 -14.98
CA ASP A 19 -3.61 16.43 -16.26
C ASP A 19 -3.59 14.89 -16.08
N GLY A 20 -3.14 14.41 -14.92
CA GLY A 20 -2.95 12.99 -14.63
C GLY A 20 -1.58 12.46 -15.07
N ILE A 21 -0.71 13.31 -15.62
CA ILE A 21 0.63 12.95 -16.05
C ILE A 21 1.60 13.15 -14.88
N ILE A 22 2.29 12.08 -14.49
CA ILE A 22 3.27 12.13 -13.41
C ILE A 22 4.64 12.48 -13.99
N GLY A 23 5.04 13.74 -13.79
CA GLY A 23 6.36 14.26 -14.14
C GLY A 23 7.16 14.69 -12.91
N SER A 24 8.28 15.35 -13.13
CA SER A 24 9.21 15.82 -12.08
C SER A 24 8.54 16.70 -11.01
N LEU A 25 7.63 17.60 -11.44
CA LEU A 25 6.88 18.45 -10.51
C LEU A 25 6.00 17.64 -9.58
N SER A 26 5.28 16.63 -10.11
CA SER A 26 4.44 15.73 -9.30
C SER A 26 5.29 14.91 -8.32
N MET A 27 6.43 14.39 -8.77
CA MET A 27 7.35 13.60 -7.92
C MET A 27 7.96 14.46 -6.81
N THR A 28 8.40 15.67 -7.11
CA THR A 28 8.94 16.63 -6.13
C THR A 28 7.88 17.04 -5.12
N GLY A 29 6.68 17.36 -5.58
CA GLY A 29 5.55 17.69 -4.71
C GLY A 29 5.17 16.52 -3.79
N ALA A 30 5.07 15.32 -4.34
CA ALA A 30 4.77 14.12 -3.57
C ALA A 30 5.84 13.79 -2.53
N LYS A 31 7.14 13.95 -2.86
CA LYS A 31 8.23 13.79 -1.90
C LYS A 31 8.08 14.74 -0.71
N ARG A 32 7.91 16.04 -0.99
CA ARG A 32 7.74 17.05 0.06
C ARG A 32 6.54 16.74 0.93
N PHE A 33 5.41 16.43 0.32
CA PHE A 33 4.19 16.07 1.02
C PHE A 33 4.38 14.88 1.96
N VAL A 34 4.95 13.76 1.48
CA VAL A 34 5.20 12.58 2.30
C VAL A 34 6.17 12.89 3.44
N ASN A 35 7.28 13.58 3.15
CA ASN A 35 8.26 13.92 4.17
C ASN A 35 7.65 14.77 5.30
N ASP A 36 6.81 15.74 4.97
CA ASP A 36 6.13 16.57 5.96
C ASP A 36 5.10 15.76 6.77
N GLU A 37 4.36 14.85 6.12
CA GLU A 37 3.42 13.97 6.82
C GLU A 37 4.12 12.99 7.77
N LEU A 38 5.29 12.47 7.39
CA LEU A 38 6.11 11.62 8.26
C LEU A 38 6.73 12.42 9.40
N PHE A 39 7.21 13.62 9.14
CA PHE A 39 7.76 14.52 10.16
C PHE A 39 6.73 14.88 11.23
N LYS A 40 5.48 15.20 10.84
CA LYS A 40 4.38 15.47 11.76
C LYS A 40 4.06 14.31 12.71
N ARG A 41 4.36 13.08 12.29
CA ARG A 41 4.12 11.84 13.06
C ARG A 41 5.34 11.37 13.82
N ASP A 42 6.47 12.07 13.73
CA ASP A 42 7.78 11.62 14.24
C ASP A 42 8.18 10.25 13.65
N TRP A 43 7.87 10.04 12.36
CA TRP A 43 8.20 8.83 11.63
C TRP A 43 9.48 8.99 10.82
N LYS A 44 10.16 7.86 10.60
CA LYS A 44 11.41 7.80 9.85
C LYS A 44 11.22 8.25 8.40
N GLN A 45 12.13 9.06 7.90
CA GLN A 45 12.16 9.49 6.50
C GLN A 45 12.57 8.33 5.60
N PRO A 46 11.92 8.16 4.44
CA PRO A 46 12.12 7.01 3.57
C PRO A 46 13.46 7.09 2.83
N GLN A 47 14.10 5.93 2.65
CA GLN A 47 15.31 5.78 1.84
C GLN A 47 15.01 4.99 0.56
N THR A 48 14.97 3.67 0.62
CA THR A 48 14.58 2.81 -0.51
C THR A 48 13.45 1.90 -0.04
N GLU A 49 12.22 2.34 -0.28
CA GLU A 49 10.99 1.69 0.18
C GLU A 49 9.78 2.13 -0.64
N ILE A 50 8.66 1.46 -0.46
CA ILE A 50 7.36 1.86 -1.01
C ILE A 50 6.52 2.46 0.11
N ILE A 51 6.08 3.71 -0.07
CA ILE A 51 5.13 4.39 0.80
C ILE A 51 3.73 4.23 0.21
N TRP A 52 2.78 3.83 1.05
CA TRP A 52 1.39 3.62 0.68
C TRP A 52 0.53 4.77 1.19
N LEU A 53 -0.25 5.38 0.30
CA LEU A 53 -1.19 6.45 0.63
C LEU A 53 -2.61 5.96 0.42
N ARG A 54 -3.38 5.85 1.49
CA ARG A 54 -4.82 5.58 1.44
C ARG A 54 -5.56 6.89 1.25
N LEU A 55 -6.12 7.08 0.06
CA LEU A 55 -6.80 8.31 -0.32
C LEU A 55 -8.30 8.28 -0.04
N ASN A 56 -8.89 7.10 -0.05
CA ASN A 56 -10.31 6.89 0.13
C ASN A 56 -10.64 6.28 1.49
N LYS A 57 -11.78 6.66 2.07
CA LYS A 57 -12.28 6.06 3.32
C LYS A 57 -13.22 4.87 3.07
N THR A 58 -13.70 4.70 1.83
CA THR A 58 -14.65 3.65 1.44
C THR A 58 -13.98 2.57 0.60
N PHE A 59 -14.48 1.34 0.70
CA PHE A 59 -14.07 0.23 -0.16
C PHE A 59 -14.72 0.41 -1.54
N ASP A 60 -13.93 0.67 -2.56
CA ASP A 60 -14.40 0.86 -3.93
C ASP A 60 -13.97 -0.25 -4.89
N ASN A 61 -13.29 -1.28 -4.38
CA ASN A 61 -12.76 -2.42 -5.14
C ASN A 61 -11.85 -2.02 -6.31
N LYS A 62 -11.18 -0.86 -6.23
CA LYS A 62 -10.35 -0.31 -7.30
C LYS A 62 -8.93 -0.01 -6.81
N PHE A 63 -8.03 0.19 -7.76
CA PHE A 63 -6.69 0.73 -7.48
C PHE A 63 -6.77 2.26 -7.38
N SER A 64 -7.47 2.75 -6.36
CA SER A 64 -7.78 4.17 -6.16
C SER A 64 -6.85 4.87 -5.17
N ASP A 65 -6.04 4.10 -4.47
CA ASP A 65 -4.97 4.60 -3.61
C ASP A 65 -3.68 4.84 -4.42
N ILE A 66 -2.66 5.37 -3.77
CA ILE A 66 -1.38 5.69 -4.40
C ILE A 66 -0.25 5.01 -3.65
N CYS A 67 0.70 4.45 -4.38
CA CYS A 67 2.00 4.12 -3.83
C CYS A 67 3.11 4.97 -4.47
N LEU A 68 4.07 5.36 -3.64
CA LEU A 68 5.27 6.08 -4.05
C LEU A 68 6.49 5.19 -3.78
N ARG A 69 7.33 4.98 -4.79
CA ARG A 69 8.63 4.39 -4.54
C ARG A 69 9.63 5.50 -4.25
N PHE A 70 10.25 5.39 -3.08
CA PHE A 70 11.46 6.10 -2.76
C PHE A 70 12.67 5.25 -3.17
N ASN A 71 13.67 5.88 -3.76
CA ASN A 71 14.94 5.29 -4.12
C ASN A 71 16.04 6.27 -3.74
N ASN A 72 16.86 5.91 -2.75
CA ASN A 72 17.86 6.79 -2.13
C ASN A 72 17.27 8.15 -1.71
N GLY A 73 16.12 8.13 -1.04
CA GLY A 73 15.43 9.31 -0.53
C GLY A 73 14.76 10.18 -1.60
N ILE A 74 14.66 9.72 -2.84
CA ILE A 74 14.04 10.44 -3.97
C ILE A 74 12.82 9.66 -4.43
N VAL A 75 11.68 10.33 -4.64
CA VAL A 75 10.52 9.72 -5.31
C VAL A 75 10.83 9.60 -6.81
N ASP A 76 10.97 8.37 -7.29
CA ASP A 76 11.26 8.08 -8.70
C ASP A 76 10.11 7.35 -9.41
N LEU A 77 9.05 6.99 -8.68
CA LEU A 77 7.86 6.34 -9.23
C LEU A 77 6.62 6.63 -8.38
N ILE A 78 5.50 6.90 -9.04
CA ILE A 78 4.16 7.05 -8.43
C ILE A 78 3.18 6.20 -9.22
N LEU A 79 2.47 5.28 -8.55
CA LEU A 79 1.54 4.35 -9.17
C LEU A 79 0.20 4.32 -8.46
N PRO A 80 -0.90 4.00 -9.18
CA PRO A 80 -2.13 3.57 -8.55
C PRO A 80 -1.91 2.24 -7.82
N CYS A 81 -2.57 2.07 -6.68
CA CYS A 81 -2.54 0.85 -5.89
C CYS A 81 -3.84 0.66 -5.13
N SER A 82 -3.98 -0.46 -4.44
CA SER A 82 -4.97 -0.62 -3.38
C SER A 82 -4.29 -0.97 -2.07
N THR A 83 -4.73 -0.30 -1.00
CA THR A 83 -4.33 -0.55 0.39
C THR A 83 -5.44 -1.27 1.16
N ARG A 84 -6.39 -1.85 0.44
CA ARG A 84 -7.62 -2.44 0.96
C ARG A 84 -7.90 -3.79 0.34
N PRO A 85 -8.68 -4.63 1.04
CA PRO A 85 -9.17 -5.87 0.46
C PRO A 85 -10.10 -5.60 -0.73
N GLY A 86 -10.14 -6.54 -1.66
CA GLY A 86 -11.12 -6.53 -2.72
C GLY A 86 -12.45 -7.14 -2.29
N ASN A 87 -13.51 -6.90 -3.08
CA ASN A 87 -14.88 -7.29 -2.76
C ASN A 87 -15.04 -8.77 -2.42
N TYR A 88 -14.34 -9.65 -3.13
CA TYR A 88 -14.41 -11.08 -2.85
C TYR A 88 -14.14 -11.38 -1.36
N TRP A 89 -13.09 -10.80 -0.79
CA TRP A 89 -12.67 -11.07 0.59
C TRP A 89 -13.49 -10.34 1.64
N ILE A 90 -14.14 -9.23 1.30
CA ILE A 90 -15.07 -8.55 2.21
C ILE A 90 -16.23 -9.50 2.54
N TYR A 91 -16.79 -10.14 1.52
CA TYR A 91 -17.92 -11.07 1.69
C TYR A 91 -17.49 -12.49 2.07
N ASN A 92 -16.23 -12.87 1.82
CA ASN A 92 -15.64 -14.19 2.12
C ASN A 92 -14.40 -14.04 3.01
N PRO A 93 -14.52 -13.49 4.22
CA PRO A 93 -13.38 -13.14 5.05
C PRO A 93 -12.61 -14.38 5.53
N VAL A 94 -11.30 -14.24 5.60
CA VAL A 94 -10.42 -15.24 6.21
C VAL A 94 -10.45 -15.09 7.73
N THR A 95 -10.78 -16.15 8.44
CA THR A 95 -10.67 -16.19 9.90
C THR A 95 -9.23 -16.48 10.29
N THR A 96 -8.61 -15.58 11.04
CA THR A 96 -7.25 -15.76 11.56
C THR A 96 -7.24 -15.49 13.07
N GLY A 97 -6.72 -16.45 13.85
CA GLY A 97 -6.65 -16.32 15.31
C GLY A 97 -8.02 -16.28 16.00
N GLY A 98 -9.04 -16.94 15.43
CA GLY A 98 -10.40 -16.98 16.01
C GLY A 98 -11.23 -15.72 15.80
N ILE A 99 -10.67 -14.68 15.14
CA ILE A 99 -11.37 -13.42 14.86
C ILE A 99 -11.83 -13.42 13.40
N THR A 100 -13.13 -13.28 13.19
CA THR A 100 -13.74 -13.18 11.87
C THR A 100 -13.65 -11.76 11.34
N GLY A 101 -13.52 -11.61 10.03
CA GLY A 101 -13.51 -10.32 9.33
C GLY A 101 -12.25 -10.13 8.50
N THR A 102 -12.40 -9.39 7.42
CA THR A 102 -11.30 -9.11 6.51
C THR A 102 -10.32 -8.12 7.13
N ALA A 103 -9.03 -8.42 7.01
CA ALA A 103 -7.97 -7.57 7.56
C ALA A 103 -7.83 -6.27 6.75
N VAL A 104 -7.73 -5.15 7.43
CA VAL A 104 -7.41 -3.84 6.85
C VAL A 104 -6.24 -3.24 7.62
N ALA A 105 -5.12 -3.02 6.96
CA ALA A 105 -3.95 -2.43 7.62
C ALA A 105 -4.27 -1.04 8.19
N CYS A 106 -3.85 -0.79 9.43
CA CYS A 106 -3.95 0.53 10.06
C CYS A 106 -2.94 1.51 9.44
N GLU A 107 -3.20 2.81 9.57
CA GLU A 107 -2.16 3.83 9.40
C GLU A 107 -1.02 3.54 10.38
N GLN A 108 0.21 3.36 9.87
CA GLN A 108 1.38 3.00 10.67
C GLN A 108 2.69 3.12 9.89
N GLN A 109 3.79 3.22 10.63
CA GLN A 109 5.11 2.89 10.13
C GLN A 109 5.69 1.76 11.00
N VAL A 110 6.08 0.65 10.37
CA VAL A 110 6.74 -0.47 11.03
C VAL A 110 8.07 -0.74 10.34
N ILE A 111 9.13 -0.53 11.08
CA ILE A 111 10.51 -0.61 10.57
C ILE A 111 10.90 -2.06 10.31
N ASN A 112 11.51 -2.35 9.15
CA ASN A 112 12.01 -3.66 8.77
C ASN A 112 10.98 -4.80 8.89
N SER A 113 9.73 -4.49 8.62
CA SER A 113 8.61 -5.45 8.77
C SER A 113 8.34 -6.32 7.55
N HIS A 114 9.01 -6.03 6.44
CA HIS A 114 8.84 -6.80 5.20
C HIS A 114 10.19 -7.15 4.58
N THR A 115 10.24 -8.32 3.93
CA THR A 115 11.41 -8.81 3.22
C THR A 115 11.07 -9.00 1.76
N PHE A 116 11.88 -8.48 0.85
CA PHE A 116 11.69 -8.66 -0.59
C PHE A 116 12.15 -10.05 -1.04
N ILE A 117 11.24 -10.83 -1.61
CA ILE A 117 11.44 -12.22 -2.02
C ILE A 117 11.33 -12.33 -3.54
N THR A 118 12.40 -12.81 -4.18
CA THR A 118 12.45 -13.04 -5.64
C THR A 118 12.31 -14.50 -6.04
N SER A 119 12.61 -15.42 -5.12
CA SER A 119 12.53 -16.86 -5.38
C SER A 119 11.11 -17.38 -5.29
N ALA A 120 10.78 -18.33 -6.15
CA ALA A 120 9.52 -19.05 -6.06
C ALA A 120 9.48 -19.90 -4.78
N ASN A 121 8.45 -19.71 -3.98
CA ASN A 121 8.08 -20.57 -2.87
C ASN A 121 6.57 -20.83 -2.95
N TRP A 122 6.00 -21.66 -2.06
CA TRP A 122 4.59 -21.99 -2.13
C TRP A 122 3.66 -20.75 -2.02
N LYS A 123 4.07 -19.71 -1.30
CA LYS A 123 3.34 -18.42 -1.23
C LYS A 123 3.46 -17.65 -2.54
N SER A 124 4.60 -17.70 -3.21
CA SER A 124 4.80 -17.01 -4.47
C SER A 124 4.01 -17.64 -5.64
N LEU A 125 3.59 -18.89 -5.52
CA LEU A 125 2.65 -19.48 -6.48
C LEU A 125 1.28 -18.78 -6.47
N TRP A 126 0.85 -18.31 -5.30
CA TRP A 126 -0.41 -17.57 -5.13
C TRP A 126 -0.25 -16.07 -5.39
N LEU A 127 0.83 -15.45 -4.88
CA LEU A 127 1.05 -14.00 -4.95
C LEU A 127 1.80 -13.58 -6.21
N GLY A 128 2.43 -14.54 -6.92
CA GLY A 128 3.32 -14.28 -8.05
C GLY A 128 4.60 -13.58 -7.59
N ALA A 129 5.71 -14.36 -7.46
CA ALA A 129 7.02 -13.75 -7.19
C ALA A 129 7.44 -12.81 -8.33
N PRO A 130 8.18 -11.73 -8.03
CA PRO A 130 8.65 -11.32 -6.70
C PRO A 130 7.58 -10.57 -5.89
N TYR A 131 7.71 -10.56 -4.57
CA TYR A 131 6.81 -9.88 -3.64
C TYR A 131 7.51 -9.50 -2.34
N PHE A 132 6.89 -8.63 -1.52
CA PHE A 132 7.37 -8.34 -0.17
C PHE A 132 6.57 -9.16 0.84
N MET A 133 7.26 -10.04 1.54
CA MET A 133 6.69 -10.90 2.56
C MET A 133 6.67 -10.18 3.91
N GLN A 134 5.55 -10.21 4.59
CA GLN A 134 5.48 -9.76 5.98
C GLN A 134 6.38 -10.62 6.85
N THR A 135 7.35 -9.99 7.51
CA THR A 135 8.32 -10.60 8.44
C THR A 135 8.32 -9.96 9.82
N GLY A 136 7.58 -8.86 10.00
CA GLY A 136 7.35 -8.19 11.28
C GLY A 136 5.85 -8.06 11.57
N ALA A 137 5.48 -7.95 12.86
CA ALA A 137 4.10 -7.74 13.25
C ALA A 137 3.58 -6.37 12.79
N VAL A 138 2.35 -6.33 12.30
CA VAL A 138 1.67 -5.10 11.87
C VAL A 138 0.32 -4.96 12.54
N ASN A 139 -0.17 -3.72 12.62
CA ASN A 139 -1.50 -3.44 13.14
C ASN A 139 -2.54 -3.51 12.03
N ILE A 140 -3.66 -4.17 12.32
CA ILE A 140 -4.81 -4.23 11.44
C ILE A 140 -6.10 -3.94 12.21
N TRP A 141 -7.10 -3.46 11.50
CA TRP A 141 -8.51 -3.54 11.85
C TRP A 141 -9.15 -4.74 11.16
N ARG A 142 -10.36 -5.07 11.58
CA ARG A 142 -11.18 -6.13 10.98
C ARG A 142 -12.53 -5.58 10.57
N ASP A 143 -12.97 -5.87 9.36
CA ASP A 143 -14.35 -5.70 8.94
C ASP A 143 -15.13 -6.97 9.34
N GLY A 144 -15.65 -6.97 10.58
CA GLY A 144 -16.33 -8.13 11.16
C GLY A 144 -17.78 -8.28 10.73
N ASN A 145 -18.45 -7.18 10.40
CA ASN A 145 -19.85 -7.16 10.00
C ASN A 145 -20.06 -7.28 8.48
N LYS A 146 -18.98 -7.27 7.69
CA LYS A 146 -18.95 -7.42 6.22
C LYS A 146 -19.70 -6.29 5.48
N ASP A 147 -19.72 -5.09 6.06
CA ASP A 147 -20.42 -3.95 5.47
C ASP A 147 -19.55 -3.09 4.55
N ALA A 148 -18.31 -3.54 4.31
CA ALA A 148 -17.31 -2.83 3.53
C ALA A 148 -16.86 -1.48 4.13
N ASN A 149 -17.07 -1.28 5.43
CA ASN A 149 -16.53 -0.18 6.19
C ASN A 149 -15.37 -0.64 7.08
N ILE A 150 -14.49 0.27 7.45
CA ILE A 150 -13.41 -0.07 8.38
C ILE A 150 -13.93 0.05 9.81
N ASP A 151 -14.12 -1.10 10.47
CA ASP A 151 -14.43 -1.17 11.87
C ASP A 151 -13.19 -0.84 12.71
N LYS A 152 -13.04 0.43 13.10
CA LYS A 152 -11.89 0.88 13.90
C LYS A 152 -11.93 0.41 15.37
N ASN A 153 -12.95 -0.38 15.75
CA ASN A 153 -13.18 -0.78 17.13
C ASN A 153 -12.26 -1.93 17.59
N ILE A 154 -11.83 -2.79 16.66
CA ILE A 154 -10.99 -3.94 16.98
C ILE A 154 -9.67 -3.81 16.23
N LYS A 155 -8.66 -3.30 16.95
CA LYS A 155 -7.27 -3.23 16.47
C LYS A 155 -6.47 -4.38 17.05
N THR A 156 -5.81 -5.14 16.19
CA THR A 156 -4.93 -6.24 16.59
C THR A 156 -3.55 -6.07 15.98
N ASN A 157 -2.52 -6.61 16.64
CA ASN A 157 -1.14 -6.60 16.18
C ASN A 157 -0.65 -8.04 15.97
N GLY A 158 -0.01 -8.33 14.84
CA GLY A 158 0.48 -9.68 14.57
C GLY A 158 0.92 -9.94 13.13
N PHE A 159 1.06 -11.23 12.81
CA PHE A 159 1.45 -11.73 11.49
C PHE A 159 0.20 -12.20 10.74
N TYR A 160 -0.33 -11.35 9.87
CA TYR A 160 -1.59 -11.60 9.16
C TYR A 160 -1.40 -11.89 7.67
N GLY A 161 -0.14 -11.92 7.21
CA GLY A 161 0.16 -12.08 5.79
C GLY A 161 -0.15 -10.82 4.98
N ILE A 162 -0.06 -9.64 5.59
CA ILE A 162 -0.16 -8.37 4.87
C ILE A 162 1.11 -8.21 4.02
N ASN A 163 1.05 -8.71 2.81
CA ASN A 163 2.17 -8.68 1.86
C ASN A 163 2.00 -7.52 0.88
N PHE A 164 3.08 -7.18 0.14
CA PHE A 164 2.99 -6.28 -1.01
C PHE A 164 3.25 -7.10 -2.25
N HIS A 165 2.33 -7.09 -3.20
CA HIS A 165 2.44 -7.91 -4.39
C HIS A 165 1.65 -7.35 -5.58
N ARG A 166 1.79 -8.00 -6.72
CA ARG A 166 1.00 -7.67 -7.91
C ARG A 166 -0.49 -7.93 -7.67
N GLY A 167 -1.33 -7.08 -8.24
CA GLY A 167 -2.77 -7.29 -8.35
C GLY A 167 -3.13 -7.92 -9.69
N GLY A 168 -4.41 -7.82 -10.07
CA GLY A 168 -4.90 -8.27 -11.37
C GLY A 168 -4.54 -7.35 -12.53
N ILE A 169 -4.80 -7.82 -13.74
CA ILE A 169 -4.63 -7.05 -14.99
C ILE A 169 -5.75 -6.00 -15.16
N GLY A 170 -6.91 -6.23 -14.56
CA GLY A 170 -8.08 -5.36 -14.64
C GLY A 170 -7.97 -4.10 -13.79
N SER A 171 -9.07 -3.36 -13.72
CA SER A 171 -9.20 -2.14 -12.90
C SER A 171 -9.73 -2.41 -11.49
N SER A 172 -10.14 -3.65 -11.19
CA SER A 172 -10.69 -4.07 -9.90
C SER A 172 -9.71 -4.93 -9.10
N VAL A 173 -9.82 -4.87 -7.78
CA VAL A 173 -8.97 -5.61 -6.85
C VAL A 173 -9.47 -7.03 -6.63
N ASP A 174 -10.79 -7.22 -6.52
CA ASP A 174 -11.49 -8.50 -6.39
C ASP A 174 -10.83 -9.48 -5.39
N ASN A 175 -10.37 -10.64 -5.89
CA ASN A 175 -9.74 -11.69 -5.07
C ASN A 175 -8.21 -11.52 -4.88
N TRP A 176 -7.61 -10.46 -5.46
CA TRP A 176 -6.16 -10.25 -5.37
C TRP A 176 -5.68 -9.79 -3.99
N SER A 177 -6.54 -9.16 -3.20
CA SER A 177 -6.17 -8.68 -1.87
C SER A 177 -7.17 -9.07 -0.81
N ALA A 178 -6.75 -9.84 0.18
CA ALA A 178 -7.45 -10.09 1.44
C ALA A 178 -6.99 -9.12 2.56
N GLY A 179 -6.42 -7.98 2.17
CA GLY A 179 -5.82 -6.98 3.06
C GLY A 179 -4.39 -6.58 2.69
N CYS A 180 -3.78 -7.26 1.72
CA CYS A 180 -2.46 -6.95 1.18
C CYS A 180 -2.43 -5.60 0.44
N MET A 181 -1.23 -5.01 0.34
CA MET A 181 -0.97 -3.88 -0.53
C MET A 181 -0.73 -4.39 -1.95
N VAL A 182 -1.55 -3.96 -2.92
CA VAL A 182 -1.46 -4.45 -4.30
C VAL A 182 -1.33 -3.32 -5.32
N VAL A 183 -0.47 -3.55 -6.32
CA VAL A 183 -0.27 -2.68 -7.48
C VAL A 183 -0.78 -3.41 -8.72
N PRO A 184 -1.42 -2.76 -9.71
CA PRO A 184 -1.82 -3.42 -10.96
C PRO A 184 -0.68 -4.22 -11.58
N ASP A 185 -0.98 -5.43 -12.10
CA ASP A 185 0.01 -6.41 -12.58
C ASP A 185 1.06 -5.80 -13.53
N LEU A 186 0.59 -5.05 -14.53
CA LEU A 186 1.45 -4.43 -15.54
C LEU A 186 2.45 -3.40 -14.99
N ARG A 187 2.25 -2.91 -13.76
CA ARG A 187 3.09 -1.89 -13.14
C ARG A 187 3.91 -2.43 -11.98
N TRP A 188 3.66 -3.68 -11.56
CA TRP A 188 4.34 -4.28 -10.42
C TRP A 188 5.85 -4.39 -10.62
N PHE A 189 6.28 -4.93 -11.74
CA PHE A 189 7.71 -5.09 -12.04
C PHE A 189 8.47 -3.76 -12.11
N GLU A 190 7.79 -2.69 -12.54
CA GLU A 190 8.34 -1.34 -12.46
C GLU A 190 8.51 -0.89 -11.00
N ALA A 191 7.53 -1.17 -10.15
CA ALA A 191 7.57 -0.79 -8.73
C ALA A 191 8.76 -1.40 -7.98
N ILE A 192 9.12 -2.64 -8.30
CA ILE A 192 10.08 -3.43 -7.52
C ILE A 192 11.51 -3.44 -8.05
N LYS A 193 11.79 -2.90 -9.25
CA LYS A 193 13.08 -3.06 -9.96
C LYS A 193 14.33 -2.61 -9.21
N VAL A 194 14.18 -1.79 -8.15
CA VAL A 194 15.29 -1.25 -7.36
C VAL A 194 15.65 -2.10 -6.15
N PHE A 195 14.80 -3.08 -5.80
CA PHE A 195 14.96 -3.90 -4.60
C PHE A 195 15.80 -5.14 -4.88
N LYS A 196 16.56 -5.57 -3.86
CA LYS A 196 17.39 -6.76 -3.92
C LYS A 196 16.78 -7.89 -3.09
N HIS A 197 16.99 -9.13 -3.53
CA HIS A 197 16.55 -10.31 -2.78
C HIS A 197 16.99 -10.25 -1.30
N ASN A 198 16.08 -10.60 -0.38
CA ASN A 198 16.25 -10.51 1.06
C ASN A 198 16.45 -9.08 1.62
N GLN A 199 16.22 -8.04 0.82
CA GLN A 199 16.23 -6.68 1.33
C GLN A 199 15.05 -6.48 2.30
N LEU A 200 15.39 -6.01 3.51
CA LEU A 200 14.39 -5.53 4.47
C LEU A 200 13.87 -4.17 4.05
N THR A 201 12.57 -3.95 4.24
CA THR A 201 11.91 -2.67 4.00
C THR A 201 10.88 -2.38 5.09
N ASN A 202 10.57 -1.11 5.25
CA ASN A 202 9.53 -0.68 6.17
C ASN A 202 8.14 -0.91 5.54
N PHE A 203 7.15 -1.01 6.41
CA PHE A 203 5.76 -0.81 6.03
C PHE A 203 5.32 0.58 6.50
N THR A 204 5.11 1.48 5.57
CA THR A 204 4.63 2.83 5.85
C THR A 204 3.33 3.06 5.09
N LEU A 205 2.23 3.21 5.81
CA LEU A 205 0.90 3.52 5.30
C LEU A 205 0.38 4.80 5.96
N LEU A 206 0.07 5.79 5.13
CA LEU A 206 -0.54 7.06 5.52
C LEU A 206 -2.01 7.09 5.07
N GLU A 207 -2.91 7.52 5.95
CA GLU A 207 -4.29 7.90 5.61
C GLU A 207 -4.34 9.41 5.35
N ILE A 208 -4.84 9.82 4.17
CA ILE A 208 -4.75 11.21 3.69
C ILE A 208 -6.13 11.86 3.61
#